data_a34bbd9080e006339999c3de826dd0bc
#
_entry.id   a34bbd9080e006339999c3de826dd0bc
#
_cell.length_a   1.000
_cell.length_b   1.000
_cell.length_c   1.000
_cell.angle_alpha   90.00
_cell.angle_beta   90.00
_cell.angle_gamma   90.00
#
_symmetry.space_group_name_H-M   'P 1'
#
loop_
_entity.id
_entity.type
_entity.pdbx_description
1 polymer ?
#
loop_
_entity_poly.entity_id
_entity_poly.type
_entity_poly.pdbx_seq_one_letter_code
_entity_poly.pdbx_strand_id
1 'polypeptide(L)'
;MPNIMYYDDVKVLKKPVKQRLKSILKIFLVIAVVVGCFFGATYISSALTVGNLTSYIVYGGTTIKLDKKTMYAVVLGKYDTFGEAERVALGSTIQGASGYVWRQDNKFFVIGNIYNSKADADKVIGNISGTNYHTEVLEIGFGNLSLNFDTYDNSDMPAINKAFEIFEEAYIELYDYSIKYDSGDISHLAVSSNISKLRGEVKGLIVGVQTLINKVSSSLVVVQDYLVRLDEVLDQAILKTIDNTATNYSLKNAIASVVRLEYEMRNKLNG
;
A
#
# COMPACT_ATOMS: atom_id res chain seq x y z
N MET A 1 -25.58 -4.37 -75.78
CA MET A 1 -26.62 -4.59 -74.77
C MET A 1 -25.96 -5.26 -73.59
N PRO A 2 -25.83 -4.63 -72.43
CA PRO A 2 -25.22 -5.27 -71.26
C PRO A 2 -26.28 -6.10 -70.53
N ASN A 3 -25.94 -7.36 -70.27
CA ASN A 3 -26.73 -8.28 -69.48
C ASN A 3 -26.81 -7.79 -68.01
N ILE A 4 -28.01 -7.53 -67.56
CA ILE A 4 -28.31 -7.29 -66.15
C ILE A 4 -28.46 -8.68 -65.48
N MET A 5 -27.47 -9.07 -64.64
CA MET A 5 -27.62 -10.21 -63.73
C MET A 5 -28.47 -9.78 -62.53
N TYR A 6 -29.63 -10.39 -62.41
CA TYR A 6 -30.43 -10.35 -61.18
C TYR A 6 -29.76 -11.23 -60.12
N TYR A 7 -29.40 -10.66 -59.00
CA TYR A 7 -29.05 -11.40 -57.80
C TYR A 7 -30.34 -11.81 -57.08
N ASP A 8 -30.64 -13.09 -57.13
CA ASP A 8 -31.74 -13.72 -56.43
C ASP A 8 -31.55 -13.71 -54.92
N ASP A 9 -32.58 -13.26 -54.23
CA ASP A 9 -33.08 -13.51 -52.90
C ASP A 9 -32.13 -14.17 -51.86
N VAL A 10 -31.42 -13.35 -51.13
CA VAL A 10 -30.89 -13.73 -49.82
C VAL A 10 -32.07 -13.83 -48.85
N LYS A 11 -32.61 -15.05 -48.62
CA LYS A 11 -33.58 -15.32 -47.56
C LYS A 11 -32.90 -15.13 -46.19
N VAL A 12 -33.02 -13.95 -45.63
CA VAL A 12 -32.63 -13.70 -44.22
C VAL A 12 -33.63 -14.46 -43.33
N LEU A 13 -33.24 -15.64 -42.86
CA LEU A 13 -33.98 -16.41 -41.87
C LEU A 13 -34.05 -15.61 -40.55
N LYS A 14 -35.11 -14.83 -40.38
CA LYS A 14 -35.40 -14.13 -39.11
C LYS A 14 -35.70 -15.17 -38.04
N LYS A 15 -34.75 -15.39 -37.11
CA LYS A 15 -35.00 -16.25 -35.93
C LYS A 15 -36.26 -15.79 -35.20
N PRO A 16 -37.14 -16.74 -34.80
CA PRO A 16 -38.38 -16.38 -34.10
C PRO A 16 -38.10 -15.58 -32.82
N VAL A 17 -38.95 -14.58 -32.54
CA VAL A 17 -38.77 -13.60 -31.44
C VAL A 17 -38.50 -14.29 -30.08
N LYS A 18 -39.11 -15.43 -29.78
CA LYS A 18 -38.87 -16.24 -28.57
C LYS A 18 -37.43 -16.75 -28.45
N GLN A 19 -36.75 -17.07 -29.55
CA GLN A 19 -35.35 -17.50 -29.52
C GLN A 19 -34.39 -16.31 -29.31
N ARG A 20 -34.74 -15.15 -29.86
CA ARG A 20 -33.96 -13.91 -29.61
C ARG A 20 -34.06 -13.49 -28.13
N LEU A 21 -35.28 -13.57 -27.54
CA LEU A 21 -35.46 -13.23 -26.11
C LEU A 21 -34.69 -14.17 -25.20
N LYS A 22 -34.66 -15.48 -25.48
CA LYS A 22 -33.86 -16.45 -24.71
C LYS A 22 -32.35 -16.21 -24.84
N SER A 23 -31.86 -15.78 -26.01
CA SER A 23 -30.44 -15.42 -26.19
C SER A 23 -30.06 -14.14 -25.45
N ILE A 24 -30.92 -13.14 -25.48
CA ILE A 24 -30.73 -11.88 -24.76
C ILE A 24 -30.73 -12.15 -23.25
N LEU A 25 -31.67 -12.97 -22.74
CA LEU A 25 -31.72 -13.34 -21.33
C LEU A 25 -30.45 -14.08 -20.86
N LYS A 26 -29.91 -14.99 -21.72
CA LYS A 26 -28.63 -15.66 -21.41
C LYS A 26 -27.45 -14.69 -21.34
N ILE A 27 -27.38 -13.72 -22.24
CA ILE A 27 -26.34 -12.70 -22.25
C ILE A 27 -26.46 -11.83 -20.97
N PHE A 28 -27.67 -11.42 -20.60
CA PHE A 28 -27.91 -10.67 -19.38
C PHE A 28 -27.53 -11.46 -18.12
N LEU A 29 -27.81 -12.77 -18.09
CA LEU A 29 -27.46 -13.64 -16.97
C LEU A 29 -25.94 -13.81 -16.85
N VAL A 30 -25.22 -13.96 -17.96
CA VAL A 30 -23.74 -14.01 -17.98
C VAL A 30 -23.14 -12.70 -17.50
N ILE A 31 -23.66 -11.55 -17.97
CA ILE A 31 -23.21 -10.23 -17.53
C ILE A 31 -23.50 -10.05 -16.03
N ALA A 32 -24.67 -10.43 -15.53
CA ALA A 32 -25.01 -10.36 -14.11
C ALA A 32 -24.11 -11.23 -13.23
N VAL A 33 -23.73 -12.44 -13.69
CA VAL A 33 -22.80 -13.32 -12.99
C VAL A 33 -21.39 -12.71 -12.99
N VAL A 34 -20.89 -12.19 -14.12
CA VAL A 34 -19.58 -11.55 -14.22
C VAL A 34 -19.50 -10.29 -13.33
N VAL A 35 -20.54 -9.46 -13.37
CA VAL A 35 -20.65 -8.27 -12.51
C VAL A 35 -20.74 -8.69 -11.04
N GLY A 36 -21.56 -9.71 -10.71
CA GLY A 36 -21.66 -10.26 -9.35
C GLY A 36 -20.35 -10.85 -8.84
N CYS A 37 -19.57 -11.54 -9.69
CA CYS A 37 -18.23 -12.03 -9.34
C CYS A 37 -17.25 -10.87 -9.12
N PHE A 38 -17.31 -9.81 -9.92
CA PHE A 38 -16.46 -8.62 -9.74
C PHE A 38 -16.77 -7.88 -8.44
N PHE A 39 -18.05 -7.62 -8.14
CA PHE A 39 -18.45 -7.00 -6.86
C PHE A 39 -18.23 -7.93 -5.67
N GLY A 40 -18.43 -9.24 -5.83
CA GLY A 40 -18.15 -10.23 -4.80
C GLY A 40 -16.66 -10.34 -4.49
N ALA A 41 -15.80 -10.34 -5.51
CA ALA A 41 -14.35 -10.42 -5.34
C ALA A 41 -13.77 -9.15 -4.69
N THR A 42 -14.26 -7.96 -5.09
CA THR A 42 -13.85 -6.70 -4.46
C THR A 42 -14.35 -6.58 -3.02
N TYR A 43 -15.57 -7.06 -2.72
CA TYR A 43 -16.12 -7.06 -1.36
C TYR A 43 -15.38 -8.06 -0.45
N ILE A 44 -15.08 -9.26 -0.94
CA ILE A 44 -14.32 -10.28 -0.20
C ILE A 44 -12.85 -9.85 -0.05
N SER A 45 -12.24 -9.26 -1.08
CA SER A 45 -10.87 -8.74 -1.00
C SER A 45 -10.75 -7.58 -0.01
N SER A 46 -11.70 -6.63 -0.02
CA SER A 46 -11.73 -5.54 0.97
C SER A 46 -12.01 -6.05 2.38
N ALA A 47 -12.90 -7.02 2.56
CA ALA A 47 -13.19 -7.61 3.86
C ALA A 47 -12.04 -8.46 4.41
N LEU A 48 -11.29 -9.17 3.55
CA LEU A 48 -10.12 -9.96 3.95
C LEU A 48 -8.89 -9.08 4.19
N THR A 49 -8.72 -7.98 3.45
CA THR A 49 -7.60 -7.05 3.64
C THR A 49 -7.80 -6.16 4.86
N VAL A 50 -9.02 -5.71 5.12
CA VAL A 50 -9.36 -4.87 6.28
C VAL A 50 -9.46 -5.70 7.57
N GLY A 51 -9.90 -6.97 7.50
CA GLY A 51 -10.08 -7.82 8.68
C GLY A 51 -8.82 -8.25 9.42
N ASN A 52 -7.65 -8.20 8.78
CA ASN A 52 -6.36 -8.65 9.36
C ASN A 52 -5.38 -7.51 9.70
N LEU A 53 -5.69 -6.26 9.36
CA LEU A 53 -4.77 -5.13 9.49
C LEU A 53 -5.22 -4.07 10.49
N THR A 54 -6.43 -4.14 11.01
CA THR A 54 -6.89 -3.18 12.00
C THR A 54 -6.16 -3.42 13.33
N SER A 55 -5.07 -2.69 13.54
CA SER A 55 -4.68 -2.29 14.87
C SER A 55 -5.85 -1.46 15.40
N TYR A 56 -6.70 -2.07 16.23
CA TYR A 56 -7.92 -1.45 16.75
C TYR A 56 -7.56 -0.14 17.43
N ILE A 57 -7.90 0.97 16.78
CA ILE A 57 -7.97 2.25 17.47
C ILE A 57 -9.32 2.23 18.19
N VAL A 58 -9.28 2.03 19.51
CA VAL A 58 -10.47 2.08 20.33
C VAL A 58 -10.86 3.54 20.48
N TYR A 59 -11.86 3.97 19.71
CA TYR A 59 -12.50 5.25 19.88
C TYR A 59 -13.30 5.25 21.19
N GLY A 60 -12.70 5.73 22.24
CA GLY A 60 -13.34 5.87 23.55
C GLY A 60 -12.66 6.96 24.35
N GLY A 61 -13.22 8.18 24.32
CA GLY A 61 -12.65 9.34 25.03
C GLY A 61 -11.44 9.94 24.34
N THR A 62 -10.55 10.53 25.12
CA THR A 62 -9.33 11.25 24.70
C THR A 62 -8.06 10.37 24.66
N THR A 63 -8.20 9.05 24.71
CA THR A 63 -7.09 8.11 24.72
C THR A 63 -6.97 7.40 23.38
N ILE A 64 -5.78 7.48 22.74
CA ILE A 64 -5.41 6.70 21.56
C ILE A 64 -4.66 5.46 22.00
N LYS A 65 -5.09 4.30 21.50
CA LYS A 65 -4.43 3.02 21.72
C LYS A 65 -4.05 2.41 20.38
N LEU A 66 -2.77 2.14 20.19
CA LEU A 66 -2.26 1.36 19.06
C LEU A 66 -1.77 0.02 19.59
N ASP A 67 -2.38 -1.06 19.13
CA ASP A 67 -2.00 -2.40 19.52
C ASP A 67 -0.65 -2.83 18.92
N LYS A 68 -0.03 -3.80 19.56
CA LYS A 68 1.16 -4.46 19.02
C LYS A 68 0.85 -5.08 17.67
N LYS A 69 1.77 -4.94 16.72
CA LYS A 69 1.73 -5.65 15.44
C LYS A 69 3.13 -6.11 15.04
N THR A 70 3.22 -7.05 14.14
CA THR A 70 4.49 -7.51 13.57
C THR A 70 4.41 -7.42 12.05
N MET A 71 5.44 -6.83 11.45
CA MET A 71 5.65 -6.81 10.00
C MET A 71 6.82 -7.72 9.66
N TYR A 72 6.86 -8.24 8.44
CA TYR A 72 7.84 -9.23 7.99
C TYR A 72 8.58 -8.72 6.77
N ALA A 73 9.84 -8.36 6.96
CA ALA A 73 10.69 -7.87 5.88
C ALA A 73 11.45 -9.04 5.23
N VAL A 74 11.37 -9.14 3.91
CA VAL A 74 12.26 -9.99 3.12
C VAL A 74 13.62 -9.31 3.03
N VAL A 75 14.63 -9.90 3.64
CA VAL A 75 16.02 -9.43 3.64
C VAL A 75 16.80 -10.12 2.52
N LEU A 76 17.56 -9.34 1.75
CA LEU A 76 18.44 -9.82 0.67
C LEU A 76 19.89 -9.97 1.11
N GLY A 77 20.23 -9.45 2.27
CA GLY A 77 21.56 -9.54 2.86
C GLY A 77 21.69 -8.72 4.13
N LYS A 78 22.63 -9.13 5.01
CA LYS A 78 22.94 -8.51 6.28
C LYS A 78 24.42 -8.13 6.33
N TYR A 79 24.73 -6.90 6.69
CA TYR A 79 26.07 -6.31 6.58
C TYR A 79 26.48 -5.60 7.87
N ASP A 80 27.78 -5.50 8.08
CA ASP A 80 28.35 -4.77 9.22
C ASP A 80 28.50 -3.28 8.96
N THR A 81 28.59 -2.88 7.70
CA THR A 81 28.74 -1.47 7.30
C THR A 81 27.61 -1.01 6.39
N PHE A 82 27.26 0.28 6.52
CA PHE A 82 26.25 0.90 5.65
C PHE A 82 26.68 0.87 4.17
N GLY A 83 27.94 1.13 3.88
CA GLY A 83 28.44 1.18 2.49
C GLY A 83 28.35 -0.16 1.74
N GLU A 84 28.54 -1.29 2.46
CA GLU A 84 28.36 -2.62 1.87
C GLU A 84 26.86 -2.88 1.59
N ALA A 85 26.00 -2.57 2.57
CA ALA A 85 24.57 -2.72 2.41
C ALA A 85 24.02 -1.83 1.28
N GLU A 86 24.43 -0.56 1.21
CA GLU A 86 24.00 0.38 0.18
C GLU A 86 24.36 -0.09 -1.24
N ARG A 87 25.58 -0.60 -1.44
CA ARG A 87 26.00 -1.13 -2.75
C ARG A 87 25.11 -2.29 -3.20
N VAL A 88 24.76 -3.21 -2.29
CA VAL A 88 23.87 -4.34 -2.59
C VAL A 88 22.44 -3.86 -2.79
N ALA A 89 21.99 -2.91 -1.98
CA ALA A 89 20.67 -2.28 -2.10
C ALA A 89 20.47 -1.65 -3.48
N LEU A 90 21.45 -0.84 -3.95
CA LEU A 90 21.41 -0.25 -5.29
C LEU A 90 21.39 -1.32 -6.40
N GLY A 91 22.19 -2.37 -6.28
CA GLY A 91 22.18 -3.49 -7.24
C GLY A 91 20.85 -4.24 -7.27
N SER A 92 20.18 -4.37 -6.13
CA SER A 92 18.91 -5.11 -6.02
C SER A 92 17.70 -4.36 -6.62
N THR A 93 17.77 -3.02 -6.74
CA THR A 93 16.67 -2.23 -7.36
C THR A 93 16.46 -2.57 -8.83
N ILE A 94 17.53 -2.96 -9.55
CA ILE A 94 17.45 -3.40 -10.95
C ILE A 94 16.58 -4.66 -11.08
N GLN A 95 16.49 -5.47 -10.01
CA GLN A 95 15.67 -6.68 -9.94
C GLN A 95 14.30 -6.41 -9.29
N GLY A 96 13.94 -5.13 -9.09
CA GLY A 96 12.67 -4.73 -8.54
C GLY A 96 12.53 -4.85 -7.02
N ALA A 97 13.64 -5.00 -6.28
CA ALA A 97 13.65 -4.92 -4.81
C ALA A 97 13.57 -3.46 -4.34
N SER A 98 13.21 -3.24 -3.06
CA SER A 98 13.03 -1.87 -2.51
C SER A 98 14.31 -1.03 -2.52
N GLY A 99 15.48 -1.67 -2.43
CA GLY A 99 16.76 -0.98 -2.26
C GLY A 99 16.85 -0.21 -0.92
N TYR A 100 16.00 -0.52 0.04
CA TYR A 100 16.00 0.12 1.35
C TYR A 100 17.00 -0.55 2.29
N VAL A 101 17.76 0.25 3.06
CA VAL A 101 18.68 -0.26 4.08
C VAL A 101 18.09 -0.01 5.46
N TRP A 102 17.69 -1.09 6.13
CA TRP A 102 17.17 -1.08 7.50
C TRP A 102 18.31 -1.26 8.49
N ARG A 103 18.43 -0.36 9.46
CA ARG A 103 19.42 -0.49 10.55
C ARG A 103 18.73 -1.03 11.81
N GLN A 104 19.27 -2.12 12.37
CA GLN A 104 18.85 -2.70 13.64
C GLN A 104 20.03 -3.45 14.28
N ASP A 105 20.20 -3.35 15.60
CA ASP A 105 21.21 -4.06 16.39
C ASP A 105 22.64 -3.92 15.81
N ASN A 106 23.01 -2.71 15.41
CA ASN A 106 24.29 -2.37 14.76
C ASN A 106 24.58 -3.14 13.47
N LYS A 107 23.55 -3.70 12.83
CA LYS A 107 23.63 -4.32 11.50
C LYS A 107 22.77 -3.56 10.51
N PHE A 108 23.10 -3.74 9.23
CA PHE A 108 22.43 -3.14 8.09
C PHE A 108 21.81 -4.24 7.23
N PHE A 109 20.48 -4.24 7.12
CA PHE A 109 19.71 -5.21 6.36
C PHE A 109 19.25 -4.60 5.05
N VAL A 110 19.55 -5.24 3.94
CA VAL A 110 19.02 -4.84 2.63
C VAL A 110 17.62 -5.42 2.48
N ILE A 111 16.62 -4.58 2.39
CA ILE A 111 15.21 -4.98 2.32
C ILE A 111 14.78 -5.15 0.86
N GLY A 112 14.20 -6.31 0.55
CA GLY A 112 13.54 -6.57 -0.72
C GLY A 112 12.14 -5.99 -0.78
N ASN A 113 11.31 -6.30 0.21
CA ASN A 113 9.97 -5.74 0.44
C ASN A 113 9.53 -6.06 1.89
N ILE A 114 8.41 -5.44 2.36
CA ILE A 114 7.85 -5.69 3.69
C ILE A 114 6.39 -6.14 3.55
N TYR A 115 6.01 -7.15 4.33
CA TYR A 115 4.72 -7.82 4.34
C TYR A 115 4.09 -7.79 5.73
N ASN A 116 2.77 -7.84 5.78
CA ASN A 116 2.01 -8.00 7.02
C ASN A 116 1.85 -9.48 7.45
N SER A 117 2.19 -10.41 6.57
CA SER A 117 2.09 -11.85 6.78
C SER A 117 3.46 -12.51 6.62
N LYS A 118 3.84 -13.34 7.59
CA LYS A 118 5.05 -14.16 7.50
C LYS A 118 4.98 -15.14 6.32
N ALA A 119 3.79 -15.69 6.06
CA ALA A 119 3.59 -16.63 4.97
C ALA A 119 3.88 -16.00 3.60
N ASP A 120 3.51 -14.73 3.40
CA ASP A 120 3.81 -14.02 2.15
C ASP A 120 5.31 -13.72 2.01
N ALA A 121 5.97 -13.32 3.10
CA ALA A 121 7.41 -13.13 3.11
C ALA A 121 8.16 -14.45 2.81
N ASP A 122 7.78 -15.55 3.45
CA ASP A 122 8.38 -16.89 3.25
C ASP A 122 8.18 -17.36 1.81
N LYS A 123 6.99 -17.13 1.21
CA LYS A 123 6.70 -17.46 -0.19
C LYS A 123 7.62 -16.71 -1.15
N VAL A 124 7.87 -15.43 -0.90
CA VAL A 124 8.78 -14.62 -1.72
C VAL A 124 10.20 -15.14 -1.59
N ILE A 125 10.68 -15.43 -0.38
CA ILE A 125 12.00 -16.05 -0.17
C ILE A 125 12.13 -17.35 -0.95
N GLY A 126 11.11 -18.21 -0.93
CA GLY A 126 11.09 -19.45 -1.71
C GLY A 126 11.25 -19.21 -3.22
N ASN A 127 10.69 -18.13 -3.74
CA ASN A 127 10.78 -17.79 -5.17
C ASN A 127 12.15 -17.21 -5.58
N ILE A 128 12.87 -16.54 -4.67
CA ILE A 128 14.20 -15.96 -4.92
C ILE A 128 15.34 -16.88 -4.44
N SER A 129 15.02 -18.04 -3.87
CA SER A 129 16.00 -19.06 -3.50
C SER A 129 16.73 -19.56 -4.76
N GLY A 130 18.07 -19.60 -4.70
CA GLY A 130 18.91 -19.93 -5.87
C GLY A 130 19.55 -18.70 -6.53
N THR A 131 19.24 -17.49 -6.07
CA THR A 131 19.98 -16.26 -6.39
C THR A 131 21.23 -16.12 -5.50
N ASN A 132 22.08 -15.12 -5.80
CA ASN A 132 23.28 -14.82 -4.99
C ASN A 132 22.97 -14.08 -3.68
N TYR A 133 21.69 -13.97 -3.28
CA TYR A 133 21.27 -13.31 -2.04
C TYR A 133 21.19 -14.29 -0.87
N HIS A 134 21.67 -13.86 0.31
CA HIS A 134 21.44 -14.56 1.58
C HIS A 134 20.12 -14.07 2.18
N THR A 135 19.03 -14.72 1.77
CA THR A 135 17.66 -14.28 2.14
C THR A 135 17.21 -14.81 3.49
N GLU A 136 16.62 -13.94 4.28
CA GLU A 136 15.97 -14.27 5.55
C GLU A 136 14.74 -13.39 5.77
N VAL A 137 13.86 -13.77 6.72
CA VAL A 137 12.76 -12.90 7.18
C VAL A 137 13.21 -12.18 8.43
N LEU A 138 13.16 -10.83 8.40
CA LEU A 138 13.32 -9.99 9.58
C LEU A 138 11.94 -9.65 10.13
N GLU A 139 11.69 -10.01 11.40
CA GLU A 139 10.47 -9.61 12.10
C GLU A 139 10.63 -8.21 12.70
N ILE A 140 9.74 -7.30 12.33
CA ILE A 140 9.70 -5.92 12.82
C ILE A 140 8.52 -5.82 13.78
N GLY A 141 8.80 -5.90 15.08
CA GLY A 141 7.79 -5.84 16.15
C GLY A 141 7.48 -4.40 16.55
N PHE A 142 6.20 -4.02 16.50
CA PHE A 142 5.68 -2.76 17.02
C PHE A 142 5.09 -2.98 18.42
N GLY A 143 5.56 -2.21 19.40
CA GLY A 143 5.00 -2.24 20.74
C GLY A 143 3.58 -1.66 20.82
N ASN A 144 2.87 -1.98 21.91
CA ASN A 144 1.66 -1.26 22.27
C ASN A 144 2.00 0.21 22.56
N LEU A 145 1.13 1.12 22.16
CA LEU A 145 1.21 2.54 22.48
C LEU A 145 -0.14 2.98 23.05
N SER A 146 -0.12 3.70 24.18
CA SER A 146 -1.31 4.31 24.78
C SER A 146 -1.00 5.74 25.14
N LEU A 147 -1.68 6.68 24.50
CA LEU A 147 -1.47 8.12 24.67
C LEU A 147 -2.77 8.78 25.13
N ASN A 148 -2.66 9.68 26.10
CA ASN A 148 -3.78 10.45 26.61
C ASN A 148 -3.74 11.89 26.07
N PHE A 149 -4.89 12.35 25.58
CA PHE A 149 -5.12 13.65 25.00
C PHE A 149 -6.22 14.44 25.74
N ASP A 150 -6.34 14.27 27.07
CA ASP A 150 -7.40 14.89 27.90
C ASP A 150 -7.43 16.42 27.84
N THR A 151 -6.37 17.07 27.36
CA THR A 151 -6.30 18.52 27.16
C THR A 151 -6.94 18.97 25.85
N TYR A 152 -7.40 18.05 25.01
CA TYR A 152 -8.04 18.31 23.73
C TYR A 152 -9.53 18.08 23.78
N ASP A 153 -10.26 18.89 23.01
CA ASP A 153 -11.70 18.75 22.89
C ASP A 153 -12.08 17.52 22.03
N ASN A 154 -13.27 16.99 22.24
CA ASN A 154 -13.77 15.87 21.41
C ASN A 154 -13.80 16.19 19.90
N SER A 155 -13.90 17.46 19.53
CA SER A 155 -13.83 17.94 18.14
C SER A 155 -12.43 17.86 17.53
N ASP A 156 -11.37 17.81 18.34
CA ASP A 156 -9.98 17.72 17.91
C ASP A 156 -9.59 16.23 17.65
N MET A 157 -10.22 15.29 18.36
CA MET A 157 -9.88 13.88 18.34
C MET A 157 -9.92 13.22 16.96
N PRO A 158 -10.86 13.53 16.05
CA PRO A 158 -10.83 12.96 14.70
C PRO A 158 -9.55 13.27 13.93
N ALA A 159 -9.02 14.50 14.03
CA ALA A 159 -7.78 14.88 13.36
C ALA A 159 -6.57 14.19 14.02
N ILE A 160 -6.56 14.07 15.35
CA ILE A 160 -5.52 13.38 16.10
C ILE A 160 -5.51 11.89 15.75
N ASN A 161 -6.66 11.22 15.76
CA ASN A 161 -6.78 9.81 15.39
C ASN A 161 -6.25 9.57 13.97
N LYS A 162 -6.73 10.37 13.01
CA LYS A 162 -6.34 10.26 11.61
C LYS A 162 -4.82 10.44 11.42
N ALA A 163 -4.16 11.28 12.22
CA ALA A 163 -2.72 11.48 12.17
C ALA A 163 -1.90 10.23 12.59
N PHE A 164 -2.48 9.33 13.39
CA PHE A 164 -1.87 8.02 13.68
C PHE A 164 -2.25 6.96 12.65
N GLU A 165 -3.49 6.97 12.16
CA GLU A 165 -4.00 5.99 11.18
C GLU A 165 -3.32 6.10 9.82
N ILE A 166 -2.93 7.31 9.41
CA ILE A 166 -2.42 7.57 8.06
C ILE A 166 -1.17 6.76 7.69
N PHE A 167 -0.35 6.34 8.66
CA PHE A 167 0.81 5.50 8.39
C PHE A 167 0.41 4.09 7.94
N GLU A 168 -0.61 3.51 8.59
CA GLU A 168 -1.14 2.20 8.20
C GLU A 168 -1.88 2.28 6.86
N GLU A 169 -2.69 3.31 6.66
CA GLU A 169 -3.35 3.57 5.37
C GLU A 169 -2.34 3.75 4.25
N ALA A 170 -1.29 4.54 4.46
CA ALA A 170 -0.23 4.73 3.47
C ALA A 170 0.47 3.40 3.13
N TYR A 171 0.74 2.55 4.12
CA TYR A 171 1.28 1.21 3.87
C TYR A 171 0.32 0.39 3.01
N ILE A 172 -0.97 0.33 3.37
CA ILE A 172 -1.99 -0.48 2.67
C ILE A 172 -2.14 -0.01 1.21
N GLU A 173 -2.25 1.30 0.99
CA GLU A 173 -2.41 1.86 -0.34
C GLU A 173 -1.18 1.65 -1.23
N LEU A 174 0.01 1.93 -0.71
CA LEU A 174 1.25 1.70 -1.46
C LEU A 174 1.45 0.22 -1.79
N TYR A 175 1.09 -0.68 -0.87
CA TYR A 175 1.16 -2.12 -1.09
C TYR A 175 0.17 -2.57 -2.17
N ASP A 176 -1.08 -2.08 -2.15
CA ASP A 176 -2.09 -2.33 -3.18
C ASP A 176 -1.63 -1.81 -4.56
N TYR A 177 -1.07 -0.60 -4.60
CA TYR A 177 -0.52 -0.03 -5.84
C TYR A 177 0.65 -0.87 -6.37
N SER A 178 1.51 -1.40 -5.48
CA SER A 178 2.62 -2.27 -5.88
C SER A 178 2.12 -3.56 -6.53
N ILE A 179 1.11 -4.22 -5.94
CA ILE A 179 0.50 -5.44 -6.50
C ILE A 179 -0.16 -5.15 -7.85
N LYS A 180 -0.99 -4.10 -7.94
CA LYS A 180 -1.69 -3.73 -9.16
C LYS A 180 -0.76 -3.30 -10.28
N TYR A 181 0.36 -2.66 -9.93
CA TYR A 181 1.38 -2.30 -10.91
C TYR A 181 2.15 -3.53 -11.41
N ASP A 182 2.54 -4.43 -10.50
CA ASP A 182 3.23 -5.68 -10.84
C ASP A 182 2.37 -6.62 -11.70
N SER A 183 1.03 -6.62 -11.53
CA SER A 183 0.06 -7.35 -12.37
C SER A 183 -0.26 -6.65 -13.71
N GLY A 184 0.13 -5.39 -13.86
CA GLY A 184 -0.20 -4.58 -15.04
C GLY A 184 -1.60 -3.97 -15.02
N ASP A 185 -2.31 -4.03 -13.89
CA ASP A 185 -3.68 -3.51 -13.76
C ASP A 185 -3.72 -1.97 -13.70
N ILE A 186 -2.62 -1.33 -13.29
CA ILE A 186 -2.48 0.13 -13.29
C ILE A 186 -1.17 0.57 -13.93
N SER A 187 -1.18 1.74 -14.57
CA SER A 187 0.02 2.35 -15.14
C SER A 187 0.83 3.12 -14.10
N HIS A 188 2.11 3.36 -14.39
CA HIS A 188 2.98 4.20 -13.55
C HIS A 188 2.41 5.62 -13.33
N LEU A 189 1.74 6.21 -14.33
CA LEU A 189 1.09 7.51 -14.18
C LEU A 189 -0.12 7.45 -13.24
N ALA A 190 -0.89 6.35 -13.27
CA ALA A 190 -1.97 6.14 -12.31
C ALA A 190 -1.43 5.95 -10.88
N VAL A 191 -0.31 5.22 -10.71
CA VAL A 191 0.40 5.11 -9.44
C VAL A 191 0.81 6.49 -8.93
N SER A 192 1.51 7.30 -9.75
CA SER A 192 1.92 8.65 -9.40
C SER A 192 0.74 9.53 -8.98
N SER A 193 -0.38 9.47 -9.72
CA SER A 193 -1.60 10.22 -9.40
C SER A 193 -2.22 9.79 -8.06
N ASN A 194 -2.24 8.49 -7.79
CA ASN A 194 -2.81 7.95 -6.54
C ASN A 194 -1.94 8.32 -5.33
N ILE A 195 -0.61 8.20 -5.43
CA ILE A 195 0.32 8.66 -4.37
C ILE A 195 0.16 10.17 -4.15
N SER A 196 -0.08 10.97 -5.21
CA SER A 196 -0.31 12.41 -5.08
C SER A 196 -1.57 12.74 -4.28
N LYS A 197 -2.63 11.94 -4.38
CA LYS A 197 -3.84 12.09 -3.55
C LYS A 197 -3.55 11.78 -2.09
N LEU A 198 -2.91 10.64 -1.81
CA LEU A 198 -2.50 10.25 -0.46
C LEU A 198 -1.61 11.33 0.17
N ARG A 199 -0.64 11.88 -0.59
CA ARG A 199 0.18 13.01 -0.15
C ARG A 199 -0.64 14.25 0.16
N GLY A 200 -1.69 14.54 -0.62
CA GLY A 200 -2.62 15.64 -0.34
C GLY A 200 -3.31 15.50 1.02
N GLU A 201 -3.71 14.28 1.39
CA GLU A 201 -4.29 13.98 2.70
C GLU A 201 -3.27 14.18 3.83
N VAL A 202 -2.03 13.67 3.67
CA VAL A 202 -0.94 13.88 4.64
C VAL A 202 -0.68 15.37 4.86
N LYS A 203 -0.63 16.19 3.80
CA LYS A 203 -0.47 17.66 3.91
C LYS A 203 -1.62 18.31 4.68
N GLY A 204 -2.84 17.87 4.44
CA GLY A 204 -4.01 18.33 5.21
C GLY A 204 -3.87 18.02 6.71
N LEU A 205 -3.39 16.81 7.04
CA LEU A 205 -3.12 16.40 8.42
C LEU A 205 -1.99 17.21 9.07
N ILE A 206 -0.90 17.48 8.36
CA ILE A 206 0.20 18.34 8.86
C ILE A 206 -0.35 19.71 9.28
N VAL A 207 -1.17 20.34 8.44
CA VAL A 207 -1.81 21.62 8.76
C VAL A 207 -2.77 21.49 9.94
N GLY A 208 -3.61 20.45 9.96
CA GLY A 208 -4.56 20.18 11.04
C GLY A 208 -3.86 19.99 12.39
N VAL A 209 -2.85 19.11 12.44
CA VAL A 209 -2.07 18.85 13.67
C VAL A 209 -1.30 20.09 14.11
N GLN A 210 -0.76 20.90 13.18
CA GLN A 210 -0.06 22.16 13.52
C GLN A 210 -0.96 23.11 14.33
N THR A 211 -2.25 23.17 14.02
CA THR A 211 -3.18 24.05 14.78
C THR A 211 -3.42 23.55 16.21
N LEU A 212 -3.23 22.25 16.44
CA LEU A 212 -3.45 21.59 17.73
C LEU A 212 -2.21 21.60 18.64
N ILE A 213 -1.01 21.66 18.09
CA ILE A 213 0.26 21.64 18.87
C ILE A 213 0.33 22.78 19.90
N ASN A 214 -0.28 23.92 19.63
CA ASN A 214 -0.31 25.06 20.56
C ASN A 214 -1.04 24.76 21.88
N LYS A 215 -1.77 23.63 21.98
CA LYS A 215 -2.44 23.16 23.21
C LYS A 215 -1.53 22.30 24.12
N VAL A 216 -0.20 22.25 23.84
CA VAL A 216 0.83 21.60 24.70
C VAL A 216 0.76 20.08 24.80
N SER A 217 0.99 19.36 23.69
CA SER A 217 1.32 17.94 23.74
C SER A 217 2.65 17.66 23.04
N SER A 218 3.63 17.16 23.79
CA SER A 218 4.91 16.70 23.21
C SER A 218 4.70 15.55 22.21
N SER A 219 3.68 14.72 22.44
CA SER A 219 3.34 13.60 21.54
C SER A 219 2.90 14.07 20.16
N LEU A 220 2.06 15.14 20.06
CA LEU A 220 1.67 15.69 18.75
C LEU A 220 2.81 16.34 18.00
N VAL A 221 3.78 16.93 18.70
CA VAL A 221 5.00 17.45 18.05
C VAL A 221 5.78 16.31 17.39
N VAL A 222 5.90 15.17 18.08
CA VAL A 222 6.53 13.97 17.49
C VAL A 222 5.75 13.49 16.29
N VAL A 223 4.42 13.34 16.40
CA VAL A 223 3.56 12.87 15.29
C VAL A 223 3.70 13.80 14.08
N GLN A 224 3.69 15.12 14.30
CA GLN A 224 3.87 16.09 13.22
C GLN A 224 5.21 15.94 12.51
N ASP A 225 6.32 15.75 13.23
CA ASP A 225 7.64 15.51 12.64
C ASP A 225 7.60 14.30 11.70
N TYR A 226 6.94 13.21 12.13
CA TYR A 226 6.80 12.00 11.31
C TYR A 226 5.82 12.16 10.14
N LEU A 227 4.77 12.98 10.25
CA LEU A 227 3.90 13.34 9.12
C LEU A 227 4.67 14.12 8.04
N VAL A 228 5.53 15.06 8.43
CA VAL A 228 6.38 15.80 7.49
C VAL A 228 7.33 14.84 6.76
N ARG A 229 7.97 13.92 7.49
CA ARG A 229 8.82 12.89 6.88
C ARG A 229 8.03 11.94 5.96
N LEU A 230 6.77 11.64 6.28
CA LEU A 230 5.87 10.87 5.41
C LEU A 230 5.56 11.63 4.11
N ASP A 231 5.28 12.95 4.19
CA ASP A 231 5.11 13.79 2.98
C ASP A 231 6.36 13.74 2.09
N GLU A 232 7.56 13.79 2.66
CA GLU A 232 8.82 13.67 1.92
C GLU A 232 8.97 12.31 1.24
N VAL A 233 8.65 11.21 1.93
CA VAL A 233 8.66 9.85 1.36
C VAL A 233 7.73 9.75 0.16
N LEU A 234 6.50 10.26 0.29
CA LEU A 234 5.51 10.24 -0.79
C LEU A 234 5.93 11.14 -1.97
N ASP A 235 6.54 12.31 -1.70
CA ASP A 235 7.10 13.18 -2.74
C ASP A 235 8.17 12.46 -3.56
N GLN A 236 9.13 11.84 -2.88
CA GLN A 236 10.19 11.06 -3.54
C GLN A 236 9.62 9.87 -4.34
N ALA A 237 8.58 9.21 -3.84
CA ALA A 237 7.91 8.15 -4.57
C ALA A 237 7.23 8.68 -5.84
N ILE A 238 6.52 9.81 -5.78
CA ILE A 238 5.91 10.47 -6.94
C ILE A 238 6.97 10.78 -8.00
N LEU A 239 8.06 11.44 -7.62
CA LEU A 239 9.13 11.82 -8.54
C LEU A 239 9.73 10.61 -9.29
N LYS A 240 9.92 9.49 -8.58
CA LYS A 240 10.48 8.27 -9.16
C LYS A 240 9.46 7.49 -9.99
N THR A 241 8.17 7.54 -9.66
CA THR A 241 7.11 6.83 -10.40
C THR A 241 6.71 7.52 -11.71
N ILE A 242 7.21 8.72 -12.00
CA ILE A 242 7.11 9.34 -13.32
C ILE A 242 7.88 8.50 -14.36
N ASP A 243 9.00 7.88 -13.96
CA ASP A 243 9.73 6.94 -14.78
C ASP A 243 9.19 5.52 -14.58
N ASN A 244 8.67 4.92 -15.67
CA ASN A 244 8.13 3.57 -15.67
C ASN A 244 9.13 2.52 -15.16
N THR A 245 10.43 2.68 -15.48
CA THR A 245 11.49 1.73 -15.08
C THR A 245 11.78 1.76 -13.58
N ALA A 246 11.46 2.89 -12.93
CA ALA A 246 11.73 3.11 -11.52
C ALA A 246 10.52 2.77 -10.61
N THR A 247 9.32 2.62 -11.17
CA THR A 247 8.07 2.54 -10.40
C THR A 247 8.04 1.37 -9.42
N ASN A 248 8.44 0.17 -9.85
CA ASN A 248 8.38 -1.03 -9.02
C ASN A 248 9.23 -0.88 -7.74
N TYR A 249 10.53 -0.59 -7.88
CA TYR A 249 11.39 -0.45 -6.70
C TYR A 249 11.02 0.78 -5.85
N SER A 250 10.52 1.84 -6.47
CA SER A 250 10.11 3.06 -5.77
C SER A 250 8.93 2.82 -4.83
N LEU A 251 7.91 2.08 -5.28
CA LEU A 251 6.80 1.67 -4.43
C LEU A 251 7.27 0.84 -3.23
N LYS A 252 8.11 -0.17 -3.47
CA LYS A 252 8.64 -1.03 -2.40
C LYS A 252 9.54 -0.25 -1.42
N ASN A 253 10.30 0.72 -1.94
CA ASN A 253 11.10 1.62 -1.10
C ASN A 253 10.21 2.53 -0.24
N ALA A 254 9.15 3.09 -0.81
CA ALA A 254 8.17 3.88 -0.07
C ALA A 254 7.47 3.05 1.02
N ILE A 255 7.06 1.80 0.73
CA ILE A 255 6.50 0.86 1.70
C ILE A 255 7.46 0.66 2.87
N ALA A 256 8.74 0.34 2.59
CA ALA A 256 9.74 0.14 3.63
C ALA A 256 9.99 1.41 4.46
N SER A 257 9.97 2.58 3.82
CA SER A 257 10.12 3.88 4.48
C SER A 257 8.95 4.20 5.40
N VAL A 258 7.71 3.97 4.96
CA VAL A 258 6.49 4.18 5.77
C VAL A 258 6.52 3.29 7.02
N VAL A 259 6.82 1.99 6.85
CA VAL A 259 6.97 1.05 7.97
C VAL A 259 8.05 1.52 8.96
N ARG A 260 9.18 2.03 8.44
CA ARG A 260 10.25 2.58 9.28
C ARG A 260 9.81 3.80 10.06
N LEU A 261 9.10 4.73 9.42
CA LEU A 261 8.60 5.94 10.06
C LEU A 261 7.64 5.60 11.21
N GLU A 262 6.68 4.72 10.97
CA GLU A 262 5.74 4.30 12.02
C GLU A 262 6.48 3.59 13.18
N TYR A 263 7.43 2.70 12.88
CA TYR A 263 8.25 2.02 13.88
C TYR A 263 9.02 3.01 14.76
N GLU A 264 9.71 3.97 14.14
CA GLU A 264 10.47 4.99 14.87
C GLU A 264 9.56 5.92 15.68
N MET A 265 8.43 6.36 15.12
CA MET A 265 7.44 7.18 15.80
C MET A 265 6.92 6.49 17.07
N ARG A 266 6.48 5.24 16.97
CA ARG A 266 5.98 4.47 18.12
C ARG A 266 7.05 4.30 19.19
N ASN A 267 8.29 4.01 18.82
CA ASN A 267 9.39 3.88 19.77
C ASN A 267 9.69 5.21 20.47
N LYS A 268 9.68 6.33 19.73
CA LYS A 268 9.91 7.67 20.28
C LYS A 268 8.78 8.14 21.23
N LEU A 269 7.55 7.66 21.00
CA LEU A 269 6.39 7.96 21.84
C LEU A 269 6.28 7.06 23.07
N ASN A 270 6.94 5.88 23.05
CA ASN A 270 7.00 4.95 24.19
C ASN A 270 8.17 5.20 25.15
N GLY A 271 9.20 5.93 24.75
CA GLY A 271 10.39 6.27 25.54
C GLY A 271 10.33 7.62 26.15
#